data_42dde6e9f9435ddbd979dadf4f02e3aa
#
_entry.id   42dde6e9f9435ddbd979dadf4f02e3aa
#
_cell.length_a   1.000
_cell.length_b   1.000
_cell.length_c   1.000
_cell.angle_alpha   90.00
_cell.angle_beta   90.00
_cell.angle_gamma   90.00
#
_symmetry.space_group_name_H-M   'P 1'
#
loop_
_entity.id
_entity.type
_entity.pdbx_description
1 polymer ?
#
loop_
_entity_poly.entity_id
_entity_poly.type
_entity_poly.pdbx_seq_one_letter_code
_entity_poly.pdbx_strand_id
1 'polypeptide(L)'
;MICRPCSAVSPPVNVWLQLHGISIDLLYAQLQLSIVPEDLDVRAQSTLRNCDEQSVRALNGCRVTDTILAEVGASQISDFRIALKAMKLWAERRGVYSNVTGFLGGVNWAILVAYICRLYPRGVASTIMLRFFKVTPTARCKGE
;
A
#
# COMPACT_ATOMS: atom_id res chain seq x y z
N MET A 1 -31.38 -8.11 21.90
CA MET A 1 -30.23 -9.01 21.93
C MET A 1 -29.05 -8.16 22.37
N ILE A 2 -28.62 -8.32 23.62
CA ILE A 2 -27.69 -7.40 24.31
C ILE A 2 -26.28 -7.80 23.91
N CYS A 3 -25.60 -6.98 23.12
CA CYS A 3 -24.20 -7.15 22.82
C CYS A 3 -23.37 -6.83 24.07
N ARG A 4 -22.73 -7.82 24.65
CA ARG A 4 -21.79 -7.62 25.77
C ARG A 4 -20.57 -6.86 25.31
N PRO A 5 -20.03 -5.92 26.12
CA PRO A 5 -18.73 -5.34 25.84
C PRO A 5 -17.66 -6.44 26.00
N CYS A 6 -17.06 -6.87 24.92
CA CYS A 6 -15.88 -7.74 24.97
C CYS A 6 -14.67 -6.92 25.37
N SER A 7 -14.41 -6.84 26.66
CA SER A 7 -13.09 -6.55 27.21
C SER A 7 -12.25 -7.83 27.19
N ALA A 8 -11.87 -8.27 26.00
CA ALA A 8 -10.83 -9.24 25.81
C ALA A 8 -9.95 -8.71 24.69
N VAL A 9 -8.72 -8.34 25.02
CA VAL A 9 -7.66 -8.05 24.06
C VAL A 9 -7.45 -9.33 23.25
N SER A 10 -8.17 -9.45 22.15
CA SER A 10 -7.94 -10.53 21.21
C SER A 10 -6.65 -10.23 20.45
N PRO A 11 -5.73 -11.21 20.30
CA PRO A 11 -4.54 -11.01 19.48
C PRO A 11 -4.96 -10.68 18.04
N PRO A 12 -4.13 -9.93 17.28
CA PRO A 12 -4.44 -9.60 15.89
C PRO A 12 -4.59 -10.91 15.13
N VAL A 13 -5.76 -11.13 14.57
CA VAL A 13 -6.00 -12.33 13.78
C VAL A 13 -5.43 -12.06 12.39
N ASN A 14 -4.17 -12.40 12.21
CA ASN A 14 -3.58 -12.56 10.88
C ASN A 14 -3.97 -13.96 10.40
N VAL A 15 -4.89 -14.05 9.48
CA VAL A 15 -5.29 -15.30 8.87
C VAL A 15 -4.52 -15.48 7.58
N TRP A 16 -3.66 -16.49 7.57
CA TRP A 16 -2.93 -16.90 6.37
C TRP A 16 -3.74 -18.00 5.70
N LEU A 17 -4.15 -17.77 4.49
CA LEU A 17 -4.89 -18.74 3.71
C LEU A 17 -4.31 -18.88 2.31
N GLN A 18 -4.47 -20.05 1.73
CA GLN A 18 -4.08 -20.32 0.35
C GLN A 18 -5.33 -20.65 -0.47
N LEU A 19 -5.63 -19.82 -1.45
CA LEU A 19 -6.76 -20.01 -2.34
C LEU A 19 -6.27 -20.23 -3.77
N HIS A 20 -6.52 -21.40 -4.34
CA HIS A 20 -6.08 -21.78 -5.69
C HIS A 20 -4.58 -21.53 -5.94
N GLY A 21 -3.73 -21.83 -4.95
CA GLY A 21 -2.28 -21.62 -5.03
C GLY A 21 -1.81 -20.18 -4.78
N ILE A 22 -2.73 -19.26 -4.49
CA ILE A 22 -2.41 -17.87 -4.15
C ILE A 22 -2.42 -17.75 -2.63
N SER A 23 -1.31 -17.28 -2.06
CA SER A 23 -1.21 -16.97 -0.63
C SER A 23 -1.86 -15.62 -0.35
N ILE A 24 -2.77 -15.59 0.61
CA ILE A 24 -3.53 -14.40 1.03
C ILE A 24 -3.32 -14.18 2.53
N ASP A 25 -2.89 -12.98 2.87
CA ASP A 25 -2.81 -12.51 4.26
C ASP A 25 -4.03 -11.65 4.54
N LEU A 26 -4.95 -12.15 5.38
CA LEU A 26 -6.12 -11.41 5.80
C LEU A 26 -5.85 -10.74 7.15
N LEU A 27 -5.93 -9.43 7.19
CA LEU A 27 -5.74 -8.62 8.39
C LEU A 27 -7.09 -8.18 8.95
N TYR A 28 -7.27 -8.29 10.25
CA TYR A 28 -8.45 -7.79 10.96
C TYR A 28 -8.10 -6.54 11.76
N ALA A 29 -8.99 -5.55 11.71
CA ALA A 29 -8.90 -4.34 12.54
C ALA A 29 -10.25 -4.05 13.18
N GLN A 30 -10.24 -3.71 14.47
CA GLN A 30 -11.44 -3.34 15.22
C GLN A 30 -11.54 -1.82 15.31
N LEU A 31 -12.64 -1.27 14.80
CA LEU A 31 -12.96 0.15 14.89
C LEU A 31 -13.96 0.37 16.03
N GLN A 32 -13.84 1.51 16.72
CA GLN A 32 -14.79 1.93 17.76
C GLN A 32 -16.03 2.60 17.15
N LEU A 33 -16.64 1.92 16.17
CA LEU A 33 -17.83 2.36 15.47
C LEU A 33 -18.94 1.33 15.64
N SER A 34 -20.17 1.78 15.88
CA SER A 34 -21.33 0.90 15.94
C SER A 34 -21.67 0.27 14.59
N ILE A 35 -21.44 1.03 13.52
CA ILE A 35 -21.67 0.64 12.13
C ILE A 35 -20.48 1.17 11.32
N VAL A 36 -19.89 0.33 10.50
CA VAL A 36 -18.82 0.72 9.57
C VAL A 36 -19.47 1.05 8.23
N PRO A 37 -19.48 2.32 7.79
CA PRO A 37 -20.01 2.71 6.49
C PRO A 37 -19.10 2.21 5.37
N GLU A 38 -19.67 1.94 4.18
CA GLU A 38 -18.91 1.45 3.01
C GLU A 38 -17.92 2.49 2.48
N ASP A 39 -18.23 3.78 2.65
CA ASP A 39 -17.42 4.92 2.20
C ASP A 39 -16.48 5.47 3.28
N LEU A 40 -16.20 4.67 4.32
CA LEU A 40 -15.35 5.10 5.44
C LEU A 40 -13.96 5.52 4.95
N ASP A 41 -13.59 6.78 5.17
CA ASP A 41 -12.21 7.25 4.93
C ASP A 41 -11.28 6.76 6.05
N VAL A 42 -10.54 5.71 5.77
CA VAL A 42 -9.56 5.14 6.71
C VAL A 42 -8.30 6.03 6.87
N ARG A 43 -8.11 7.05 6.03
CA ARG A 43 -7.01 8.02 6.15
C ARG A 43 -7.28 9.04 7.24
N ALA A 44 -8.57 9.32 7.51
CA ALA A 44 -8.96 10.29 8.51
C ALA A 44 -8.47 9.87 9.91
N GLN A 45 -7.83 10.80 10.62
CA GLN A 45 -7.34 10.56 11.98
C GLN A 45 -8.50 10.28 12.97
N SER A 46 -9.69 10.79 12.67
CA SER A 46 -10.92 10.53 13.46
C SER A 46 -11.30 9.06 13.46
N THR A 47 -11.07 8.35 12.36
CA THR A 47 -11.38 6.92 12.22
C THR A 47 -10.52 6.04 13.13
N LEU A 48 -9.30 6.49 13.42
CA LEU A 48 -8.37 5.76 14.29
C LEU A 48 -8.51 6.11 15.77
N ARG A 49 -9.40 7.04 16.10
CA ARG A 49 -9.59 7.50 17.48
C ARG A 49 -10.07 6.33 18.34
N ASN A 50 -9.39 6.10 19.46
CA ASN A 50 -9.68 5.02 20.40
C ASN A 50 -9.53 3.59 19.85
N CYS A 51 -8.89 3.42 18.69
CA CYS A 51 -8.49 2.10 18.20
C CYS A 51 -7.26 1.61 18.97
N ASP A 52 -7.17 0.29 19.14
CA ASP A 52 -5.97 -0.33 19.67
C ASP A 52 -4.81 -0.22 18.69
N GLU A 53 -3.57 -0.28 19.18
CA GLU A 53 -2.38 -0.13 18.37
C GLU A 53 -2.28 -1.18 17.26
N GLN A 54 -2.77 -2.38 17.50
CA GLN A 54 -2.75 -3.48 16.54
C GLN A 54 -3.69 -3.22 15.37
N SER A 55 -4.90 -2.73 15.63
CA SER A 55 -5.86 -2.32 14.59
C SER A 55 -5.33 -1.15 13.77
N VAL A 56 -4.67 -0.18 14.41
CA VAL A 56 -4.00 0.93 13.70
C VAL A 56 -2.92 0.40 12.75
N ARG A 57 -2.10 -0.56 13.20
CA ARG A 57 -1.05 -1.18 12.37
C ARG A 57 -1.67 -1.97 11.20
N ALA A 58 -2.76 -2.72 11.44
CA ALA A 58 -3.45 -3.47 10.39
C ALA A 58 -4.01 -2.55 9.30
N LEU A 59 -4.54 -1.38 9.69
CA LEU A 59 -5.08 -0.38 8.75
C LEU A 59 -4.02 0.41 7.99
N ASN A 60 -2.77 0.42 8.43
CA ASN A 60 -1.71 1.20 7.78
C ASN A 60 -1.53 0.83 6.30
N GLY A 61 -1.67 -0.44 5.94
CA GLY A 61 -1.58 -0.89 4.55
C GLY A 61 -2.62 -0.23 3.65
N CYS A 62 -3.88 -0.21 4.08
CA CYS A 62 -4.98 0.44 3.35
C CYS A 62 -4.76 1.95 3.27
N ARG A 63 -4.42 2.60 4.38
CA ARG A 63 -4.17 4.05 4.44
C ARG A 63 -3.06 4.50 3.50
N VAL A 64 -1.95 3.78 3.47
CA VAL A 64 -0.83 4.07 2.56
C VAL A 64 -1.25 3.86 1.11
N THR A 65 -2.01 2.78 0.82
CA THR A 65 -2.51 2.52 -0.53
C THR A 65 -3.43 3.62 -1.02
N ASP A 66 -4.40 4.03 -0.19
CA ASP A 66 -5.35 5.10 -0.55
C ASP A 66 -4.64 6.45 -0.73
N THR A 67 -3.63 6.73 0.09
CA THR A 67 -2.81 7.93 -0.07
C THR A 67 -2.04 7.89 -1.40
N ILE A 68 -1.40 6.77 -1.74
CA ILE A 68 -0.68 6.61 -3.00
C ILE A 68 -1.64 6.79 -4.19
N LEU A 69 -2.83 6.19 -4.16
CA LEU A 69 -3.80 6.30 -5.24
C LEU A 69 -4.34 7.73 -5.39
N ALA A 70 -4.56 8.43 -4.28
CA ALA A 70 -4.95 9.83 -4.29
C ALA A 70 -3.87 10.74 -4.92
N GLU A 71 -2.60 10.48 -4.62
CA GLU A 71 -1.47 11.22 -5.18
C GLU A 71 -1.24 10.97 -6.67
N VAL A 72 -1.53 9.75 -7.15
CA VAL A 72 -1.44 9.40 -8.58
C VAL A 72 -2.56 10.06 -9.37
N GLY A 73 -3.74 10.22 -8.77
CA GLY A 73 -4.93 10.77 -9.42
C GLY A 73 -5.70 9.75 -10.27
N ALA A 74 -7.02 9.92 -10.33
CA ALA A 74 -7.95 8.95 -10.92
C ALA A 74 -7.65 8.62 -12.39
N SER A 75 -7.21 9.61 -13.18
CA SER A 75 -6.94 9.43 -14.63
C SER A 75 -5.75 8.54 -14.94
N GLN A 76 -4.82 8.36 -13.99
CA GLN A 76 -3.55 7.65 -14.21
C GLN A 76 -3.46 6.32 -13.44
N ILE A 77 -4.49 5.94 -12.68
CA ILE A 77 -4.47 4.72 -11.85
C ILE A 77 -4.21 3.45 -12.68
N SER A 78 -4.79 3.34 -13.88
CA SER A 78 -4.58 2.17 -14.75
C SER A 78 -3.13 2.04 -15.19
N ASP A 79 -2.53 3.13 -15.65
CA ASP A 79 -1.12 3.18 -16.08
C ASP A 79 -0.16 2.94 -14.90
N PHE A 80 -0.45 3.51 -13.74
CA PHE A 80 0.26 3.27 -12.50
C PHE A 80 0.27 1.78 -12.12
N ARG A 81 -0.91 1.11 -12.17
CA ARG A 81 -1.01 -0.32 -11.83
C ARG A 81 -0.21 -1.20 -12.79
N ILE A 82 -0.24 -0.91 -14.08
CA ILE A 82 0.54 -1.63 -15.10
C ILE A 82 2.03 -1.42 -14.87
N ALA A 83 2.46 -0.17 -14.72
CA ALA A 83 3.85 0.17 -14.47
C ALA A 83 4.37 -0.48 -13.17
N LEU A 84 3.59 -0.43 -12.08
CA LEU A 84 3.96 -1.03 -10.80
C LEU A 84 4.13 -2.55 -10.91
N LYS A 85 3.20 -3.26 -11.57
CA LYS A 85 3.31 -4.71 -11.79
C LYS A 85 4.57 -5.05 -12.58
N ALA A 86 4.86 -4.31 -13.65
CA ALA A 86 6.04 -4.51 -14.47
C ALA A 86 7.34 -4.24 -13.71
N MET A 87 7.38 -3.18 -12.89
CA MET A 87 8.54 -2.85 -12.07
C MET A 87 8.79 -3.89 -10.97
N LYS A 88 7.74 -4.40 -10.32
CA LYS A 88 7.87 -5.50 -9.35
C LYS A 88 8.40 -6.76 -10.01
N LEU A 89 7.82 -7.17 -11.14
CA LEU A 89 8.29 -8.32 -11.90
C LEU A 89 9.75 -8.18 -12.33
N TRP A 90 10.15 -6.98 -12.79
CA TRP A 90 11.53 -6.70 -13.11
C TRP A 90 12.45 -6.86 -11.90
N ALA A 91 12.05 -6.31 -10.75
CA ALA A 91 12.83 -6.38 -9.52
C ALA A 91 12.98 -7.81 -9.00
N GLU A 92 11.91 -8.60 -9.06
CA GLU A 92 11.93 -10.03 -8.71
C GLU A 92 12.88 -10.82 -9.61
N ARG A 93 12.79 -10.62 -10.94
CA ARG A 93 13.66 -11.28 -11.92
C ARG A 93 15.13 -10.90 -11.78
N ARG A 94 15.43 -9.71 -11.26
CA ARG A 94 16.80 -9.21 -11.00
C ARG A 94 17.31 -9.50 -9.59
N GLY A 95 16.49 -10.12 -8.73
CA GLY A 95 16.85 -10.43 -7.35
C GLY A 95 16.98 -9.21 -6.44
N VAL A 96 16.37 -8.06 -6.81
CA VAL A 96 16.40 -6.81 -6.05
C VAL A 96 15.04 -6.47 -5.41
N TYR A 97 14.23 -7.48 -5.18
CA TYR A 97 12.92 -7.38 -4.55
C TYR A 97 12.89 -8.21 -3.26
N SER A 98 13.08 -7.59 -2.11
CA SER A 98 12.77 -8.15 -0.79
C SER A 98 13.31 -7.23 0.31
N ASN A 99 12.49 -6.82 1.26
CA ASN A 99 12.94 -6.13 2.48
C ASN A 99 13.74 -7.03 3.42
N VAL A 100 13.57 -8.34 3.36
CA VAL A 100 14.33 -9.28 4.18
C VAL A 100 15.82 -9.31 3.78
N THR A 101 16.11 -9.13 2.51
CA THR A 101 17.48 -9.10 1.97
C THR A 101 18.07 -7.68 1.87
N GLY A 102 17.41 -6.68 2.45
CA GLY A 102 17.86 -5.28 2.44
C GLY A 102 17.51 -4.49 1.19
N PHE A 103 16.73 -5.07 0.26
CA PHE A 103 16.20 -4.37 -0.91
C PHE A 103 14.82 -3.77 -0.64
N LEU A 104 14.27 -3.08 -1.64
CA LEU A 104 12.97 -2.43 -1.54
C LEU A 104 11.83 -3.46 -1.53
N GLY A 105 10.91 -3.33 -0.56
CA GLY A 105 9.66 -4.09 -0.51
C GLY A 105 8.57 -3.49 -1.38
N GLY A 106 7.42 -4.17 -1.42
CA GLY A 106 6.30 -3.83 -2.32
C GLY A 106 5.79 -2.40 -2.20
N VAL A 107 5.70 -1.87 -0.97
CA VAL A 107 5.25 -0.49 -0.70
C VAL A 107 6.26 0.52 -1.23
N ASN A 108 7.55 0.28 -1.04
CA ASN A 108 8.59 1.18 -1.52
C ASN A 108 8.58 1.31 -3.05
N TRP A 109 8.37 0.19 -3.76
CA TRP A 109 8.19 0.20 -5.22
C TRP A 109 6.96 1.01 -5.62
N ALA A 110 5.84 0.88 -4.88
CA ALA A 110 4.62 1.64 -5.16
C ALA A 110 4.85 3.14 -4.97
N ILE A 111 5.54 3.56 -3.91
CA ILE A 111 5.87 4.97 -3.65
C ILE A 111 6.76 5.54 -4.76
N LEU A 112 7.80 4.80 -5.18
CA LEU A 112 8.70 5.24 -6.24
C LEU A 112 7.97 5.39 -7.58
N VAL A 113 7.13 4.43 -7.96
CA VAL A 113 6.35 4.51 -9.21
C VAL A 113 5.34 5.65 -9.14
N ALA A 114 4.66 5.86 -8.00
CA ALA A 114 3.75 6.97 -7.79
C ALA A 114 4.46 8.33 -7.91
N TYR A 115 5.67 8.43 -7.37
CA TYR A 115 6.50 9.64 -7.54
C TYR A 115 6.76 9.95 -9.01
N ILE A 116 7.08 8.94 -9.84
CA ILE A 116 7.26 9.14 -11.28
C ILE A 116 5.94 9.54 -11.96
N CYS A 117 4.80 8.97 -11.56
CA CYS A 117 3.49 9.38 -12.06
C CYS A 117 3.21 10.87 -11.77
N ARG A 118 3.54 11.36 -10.58
CA ARG A 118 3.41 12.78 -10.23
C ARG A 118 4.30 13.69 -11.08
N LEU A 119 5.52 13.26 -11.40
CA LEU A 119 6.40 14.02 -12.28
C LEU A 119 5.91 14.04 -13.74
N TYR A 120 5.18 13.01 -14.15
CA TYR A 120 4.69 12.85 -15.53
C TYR A 120 3.18 12.53 -15.55
N PRO A 121 2.29 13.49 -15.21
CA PRO A 121 0.88 13.25 -14.99
C PRO A 121 0.09 12.83 -16.24
N ARG A 122 0.71 12.89 -17.44
CA ARG A 122 0.13 12.40 -18.70
C ARG A 122 0.93 11.22 -19.28
N GLY A 123 1.81 10.63 -18.48
CA GLY A 123 2.63 9.50 -18.91
C GLY A 123 1.84 8.21 -18.96
N VAL A 124 1.84 7.54 -20.10
CA VAL A 124 1.37 6.15 -20.20
C VAL A 124 2.34 5.20 -19.50
N ALA A 125 1.91 3.97 -19.19
CA ALA A 125 2.70 3.01 -18.41
C ALA A 125 4.13 2.81 -18.94
N SER A 126 4.33 2.72 -20.27
CA SER A 126 5.65 2.60 -20.88
C SER A 126 6.56 3.81 -20.62
N THR A 127 5.99 5.01 -20.67
CA THR A 127 6.72 6.24 -20.36
C THR A 127 7.13 6.29 -18.89
N ILE A 128 6.22 5.91 -17.97
CA ILE A 128 6.50 5.83 -16.54
C ILE A 128 7.67 4.89 -16.27
N MET A 129 7.66 3.70 -16.86
CA MET A 129 8.75 2.72 -16.74
C MET A 129 10.08 3.24 -17.27
N LEU A 130 10.09 3.86 -18.44
CA LEU A 130 11.29 4.43 -19.02
C LEU A 130 11.87 5.55 -18.14
N ARG A 131 11.00 6.43 -17.65
CA ARG A 131 11.38 7.55 -16.78
C ARG A 131 11.84 7.11 -15.41
N PHE A 132 11.28 6.02 -14.89
CA PHE A 132 11.73 5.42 -13.63
C PHE A 132 13.24 5.18 -13.62
N PHE A 133 13.77 4.50 -14.62
CA PHE A 133 15.21 4.21 -14.72
C PHE A 133 16.07 5.44 -15.02
N LYS A 134 15.50 6.52 -15.55
CA LYS A 134 16.23 7.76 -15.79
C LYS A 134 16.29 8.67 -14.55
N VAL A 135 15.20 8.74 -13.79
CA VAL A 135 15.07 9.65 -12.65
C VAL A 135 15.68 9.07 -11.38
N THR A 136 15.50 7.77 -11.13
CA THR A 136 15.95 7.12 -9.89
C THR A 136 17.48 7.19 -9.68
N PRO A 137 18.33 6.99 -10.68
CA PRO A 137 19.78 7.17 -10.50
C PRO A 137 20.18 8.63 -10.26
N THR A 138 19.49 9.58 -10.91
CA THR A 138 19.82 11.02 -10.84
C THR A 138 19.43 11.63 -9.48
N ALA A 139 18.41 11.11 -8.83
CA ALA A 139 18.00 11.55 -7.48
C ALA A 139 19.06 11.23 -6.41
N ARG A 140 19.91 10.23 -6.65
CA ARG A 140 21.00 9.82 -5.74
C ARG A 140 22.22 10.75 -5.79
N CYS A 141 22.38 11.52 -6.85
CA CYS A 141 23.56 12.39 -7.05
C CYS A 141 23.34 13.85 -6.59
N LYS A 142 22.16 14.22 -6.10
CA LYS A 142 21.86 15.58 -5.63
C LYS A 142 21.78 15.71 -4.11
N GLY A 143 22.26 14.73 -3.37
CA GLY A 143 22.29 14.69 -1.91
C GLY A 143 23.70 14.82 -1.31
N GLU A 144 24.60 15.60 -1.95
CA GLU A 144 25.83 16.10 -1.36
C GLU A 144 25.77 17.63 -1.28
#